data_f7addeed0d38a7554710282233370dd2
#
_entry.id   f7addeed0d38a7554710282233370dd2
#
_cell.length_a   1.000
_cell.length_b   1.000
_cell.length_c   1.000
_cell.angle_alpha   90.00
_cell.angle_beta   90.00
_cell.angle_gamma   90.00
#
_symmetry.space_group_name_H-M   'P 1'
#
loop_
_entity.id
_entity.type
_entity.pdbx_description
1 polymer ?
#
loop_
_entity_poly.entity_id
_entity_poly.type
_entity_poly.pdbx_seq_one_letter_code
_entity_poly.pdbx_strand_id
1 'polypeptide(L)'
;MLLKSIFTNSSGILVSRVLGFIRDLLTASVLGANIYSDIFFVAFKLPNLFRSIFADGAFTQAFIPSYAKSKHKIRFSSIIFLQLFGFLIILSLLVMTFSHLVAKAIAIGFDEKTLDLAAPLFAINFYYLPMIFVVTFMGALL
;
A
#
# COMPACT_ATOMS: atom_id res chain seq x y z
N MET A 1 -30.94 1.23 15.51
CA MET A 1 -29.77 1.99 15.06
C MET A 1 -28.65 1.11 14.45
N LEU A 2 -28.29 -0.03 15.05
CA LEU A 2 -27.26 -0.97 14.56
C LEU A 2 -27.47 -1.45 13.11
N LEU A 3 -28.66 -1.90 12.75
CA LEU A 3 -28.96 -2.39 11.38
C LEU A 3 -28.73 -1.34 10.30
N LYS A 4 -29.08 -0.08 10.55
CA LYS A 4 -28.88 1.03 9.62
C LYS A 4 -27.40 1.32 9.41
N SER A 5 -26.61 1.30 10.49
CA SER A 5 -25.15 1.49 10.44
C SER A 5 -24.44 0.34 9.70
N ILE A 6 -24.86 -0.91 9.94
CA ILE A 6 -24.32 -2.09 9.23
C ILE A 6 -24.64 -2.00 7.74
N PHE A 7 -25.89 -1.64 7.38
CA PHE A 7 -26.29 -1.52 5.98
C PHE A 7 -25.53 -0.42 5.25
N THR A 8 -25.33 0.75 5.89
CA THR A 8 -24.56 1.85 5.31
C THR A 8 -23.09 1.47 5.11
N ASN A 9 -22.46 0.81 6.09
CA ASN A 9 -21.08 0.34 5.95
C ASN A 9 -20.94 -0.73 4.86
N SER A 10 -21.83 -1.71 4.84
CA SER A 10 -21.80 -2.79 3.84
C SER A 10 -22.04 -2.26 2.42
N SER A 11 -22.97 -1.31 2.24
CA SER A 11 -23.20 -0.68 0.94
C SER A 11 -22.01 0.14 0.47
N GLY A 12 -21.34 0.87 1.37
CA GLY A 12 -20.11 1.61 1.05
C GLY A 12 -18.98 0.68 0.59
N ILE A 13 -18.78 -0.44 1.28
CA ILE A 13 -17.79 -1.45 0.91
C ILE A 13 -18.13 -2.06 -0.46
N LEU A 14 -19.40 -2.37 -0.71
CA LEU A 14 -19.86 -2.97 -1.97
C LEU A 14 -19.66 -2.00 -3.14
N VAL A 15 -20.02 -0.74 -2.99
CA VAL A 15 -19.79 0.32 -4.00
C VAL A 15 -18.29 0.47 -4.28
N SER A 16 -17.48 0.52 -3.25
CA SER A 16 -16.01 0.61 -3.39
C SER A 16 -15.43 -0.57 -4.17
N ARG A 17 -15.91 -1.79 -3.91
CA ARG A 17 -15.46 -2.99 -4.64
C ARG A 17 -15.91 -2.99 -6.11
N VAL A 18 -17.16 -2.56 -6.38
CA VAL A 18 -17.68 -2.44 -7.76
C VAL A 18 -16.87 -1.39 -8.53
N LEU A 19 -16.62 -0.22 -7.93
CA LEU A 19 -15.79 0.81 -8.55
C LEU A 19 -14.35 0.34 -8.79
N GLY A 20 -13.78 -0.41 -7.85
CA GLY A 20 -12.47 -1.03 -8.01
C GLY A 20 -12.44 -2.02 -9.19
N PHE A 21 -13.46 -2.85 -9.32
CA PHE A 21 -13.58 -3.78 -10.44
C PHE A 21 -13.75 -3.07 -11.79
N ILE A 22 -14.57 -2.01 -11.85
CA ILE A 22 -14.72 -1.17 -13.06
C ILE A 22 -13.39 -0.52 -13.42
N ARG A 23 -12.65 0.01 -12.46
CA ARG A 23 -11.30 0.57 -12.68
C ARG A 23 -10.39 -0.48 -13.30
N ASP A 24 -10.38 -1.70 -12.77
CA ASP A 24 -9.50 -2.78 -13.24
C ASP A 24 -9.87 -3.22 -14.66
N LEU A 25 -11.19 -3.29 -14.97
CA LEU A 25 -11.67 -3.55 -16.33
C LEU A 25 -11.26 -2.43 -17.31
N LEU A 26 -11.42 -1.17 -16.93
CA LEU A 26 -11.00 -0.03 -17.76
C LEU A 26 -9.49 -0.03 -17.98
N THR A 27 -8.71 -0.30 -16.94
CA THR A 27 -7.26 -0.43 -17.04
C THR A 27 -6.87 -1.54 -18.00
N ALA A 28 -7.49 -2.71 -17.88
CA ALA A 28 -7.26 -3.84 -18.78
C ALA A 28 -7.68 -3.54 -20.24
N SER A 29 -8.79 -2.81 -20.44
CA SER A 29 -9.29 -2.47 -21.77
C SER A 29 -8.43 -1.43 -22.48
N VAL A 30 -7.86 -0.46 -21.72
CA VAL A 30 -7.03 0.63 -22.29
C VAL A 30 -5.59 0.18 -22.48
N LEU A 31 -5.00 -0.47 -21.49
CA LEU A 31 -3.62 -0.95 -21.56
C LEU A 31 -3.49 -2.23 -22.40
N GLY A 32 -4.56 -3.04 -22.45
CA GLY A 32 -4.56 -4.32 -23.15
C GLY A 32 -3.60 -5.34 -22.51
N ALA A 33 -3.45 -6.49 -23.14
CA ALA A 33 -2.44 -7.49 -22.80
C ALA A 33 -1.12 -7.12 -23.47
N ASN A 34 -0.34 -6.27 -22.81
CA ASN A 34 0.91 -5.80 -23.37
C ASN A 34 1.97 -5.72 -22.23
N ILE A 35 3.23 -5.66 -22.63
CA ILE A 35 4.38 -5.67 -21.70
C ILE A 35 4.32 -4.53 -20.66
N TYR A 36 3.76 -3.38 -21.01
CA TYR A 36 3.60 -2.24 -20.08
C TYR A 36 2.56 -2.49 -19.02
N SER A 37 1.49 -3.23 -19.34
CA SER A 37 0.51 -3.69 -18.37
C SER A 37 1.13 -4.65 -17.36
N ASP A 38 1.91 -5.61 -17.85
CA ASP A 38 2.58 -6.60 -17.01
C ASP A 38 3.57 -5.92 -16.07
N ILE A 39 4.38 -5.00 -16.57
CA ILE A 39 5.30 -4.18 -15.77
C ILE A 39 4.56 -3.41 -14.69
N PHE A 40 3.45 -2.74 -15.04
CA PHE A 40 2.66 -1.95 -14.10
C PHE A 40 2.10 -2.84 -12.98
N PHE A 41 1.45 -3.94 -13.32
CA PHE A 41 0.86 -4.85 -12.31
C PHE A 41 1.91 -5.48 -11.42
N VAL A 42 3.05 -5.89 -11.97
CA VAL A 42 4.15 -6.47 -11.19
C VAL A 42 4.80 -5.42 -10.29
N ALA A 43 5.07 -4.21 -10.80
CA ALA A 43 5.63 -3.13 -10.01
C ALA A 43 4.70 -2.66 -8.87
N PHE A 44 3.38 -2.79 -9.05
CA PHE A 44 2.39 -2.42 -8.04
C PHE A 44 2.12 -3.52 -7.01
N LYS A 45 2.55 -4.75 -7.27
CA LYS A 45 2.26 -5.92 -6.43
C LYS A 45 2.81 -5.78 -5.02
N LEU A 46 4.08 -5.39 -4.87
CA LEU A 46 4.71 -5.20 -3.55
C LEU A 46 4.12 -4.02 -2.77
N PRO A 47 4.05 -2.81 -3.32
CA PRO A 47 3.39 -1.69 -2.65
C PRO A 47 1.98 -2.01 -2.19
N ASN A 48 1.21 -2.75 -3.00
CA ASN A 48 -0.15 -3.15 -2.66
C ASN A 48 -0.19 -4.18 -1.51
N LEU A 49 0.79 -5.07 -1.42
CA LEU A 49 0.93 -6.00 -0.29
C LEU A 49 1.21 -5.23 1.01
N PHE A 50 2.13 -4.28 1.00
CA PHE A 50 2.38 -3.42 2.15
C PHE A 50 1.19 -2.55 2.51
N ARG A 51 0.47 -2.03 1.50
CA ARG A 51 -0.79 -1.31 1.71
C ARG A 51 -1.79 -2.16 2.48
N SER A 52 -1.94 -3.44 2.15
CA SER A 52 -2.88 -4.32 2.84
C SER A 52 -2.51 -4.51 4.32
N ILE A 53 -1.23 -4.52 4.65
CA ILE A 53 -0.77 -4.62 6.04
C ILE A 53 -1.06 -3.33 6.81
N PHE A 54 -0.78 -2.16 6.23
CA PHE A 54 -0.89 -0.88 6.92
C PHE A 54 -2.29 -0.26 6.82
N ALA A 55 -2.94 -0.30 5.64
CA ALA A 55 -4.20 0.38 5.39
C ALA A 55 -5.45 -0.50 5.59
N ASP A 56 -5.36 -1.81 5.37
CA ASP A 56 -6.51 -2.72 5.46
C ASP A 56 -6.80 -3.18 6.90
N GLY A 57 -6.21 -2.54 7.91
CA GLY A 57 -6.62 -2.65 9.30
C GLY A 57 -5.72 -3.49 10.21
N ALA A 58 -4.73 -4.24 9.71
CA ALA A 58 -3.85 -5.03 10.57
C ALA A 58 -3.06 -4.13 11.55
N PHE A 59 -2.50 -3.03 11.06
CA PHE A 59 -1.85 -2.02 11.90
C PHE A 59 -2.83 -1.41 12.92
N THR A 60 -4.00 -0.98 12.46
CA THR A 60 -5.01 -0.32 13.30
C THR A 60 -5.51 -1.25 14.40
N GLN A 61 -5.74 -2.53 14.08
CA GLN A 61 -6.16 -3.54 15.05
C GLN A 61 -5.11 -3.79 16.15
N ALA A 62 -3.83 -3.70 15.85
CA ALA A 62 -2.75 -3.83 16.82
C ALA A 62 -2.49 -2.53 17.60
N PHE A 63 -2.56 -1.40 16.90
CA PHE A 63 -2.24 -0.08 17.45
C PHE A 63 -3.29 0.42 18.45
N ILE A 64 -4.59 0.39 18.09
CA ILE A 64 -5.67 0.97 18.89
C ILE A 64 -5.72 0.40 20.31
N PRO A 65 -5.71 -0.94 20.55
CA PRO A 65 -5.74 -1.48 21.89
C PRO A 65 -4.51 -1.11 22.72
N SER A 66 -3.34 -1.06 22.09
CA SER A 66 -2.08 -0.69 22.73
C SER A 66 -2.04 0.79 23.10
N TYR A 67 -2.53 1.66 22.21
CA TYR A 67 -2.68 3.09 22.42
C TYR A 67 -3.67 3.38 23.56
N ALA A 68 -4.81 2.69 23.60
CA ALA A 68 -5.82 2.86 24.63
C ALA A 68 -5.29 2.51 26.05
N LYS A 69 -4.44 1.48 26.16
CA LYS A 69 -3.82 1.03 27.41
C LYS A 69 -2.63 1.89 27.86
N SER A 70 -2.07 2.70 26.97
CA SER A 70 -0.88 3.51 27.28
C SER A 70 -1.21 4.64 28.23
N LYS A 71 -0.38 4.80 29.29
CA LYS A 71 -0.45 5.93 30.25
C LYS A 71 -0.01 7.25 29.60
N HIS A 72 0.90 7.18 28.64
CA HIS A 72 1.48 8.34 27.93
C HIS A 72 1.19 8.26 26.45
N LYS A 73 -0.06 8.51 26.08
CA LYS A 73 -0.58 8.33 24.71
C LYS A 73 0.24 9.06 23.64
N ILE A 74 0.56 10.34 23.86
CA ILE A 74 1.33 11.15 22.92
C ILE A 74 2.73 10.57 22.71
N ARG A 75 3.42 10.23 23.79
CA ARG A 75 4.76 9.65 23.69
C ARG A 75 4.76 8.29 22.99
N PHE A 76 3.78 7.45 23.32
CA PHE A 76 3.62 6.14 22.69
C PHE A 76 3.38 6.28 21.18
N SER A 77 2.41 7.11 20.77
CA SER A 77 2.10 7.32 19.36
C SER A 77 3.29 7.91 18.59
N SER A 78 4.01 8.89 19.15
CA SER A 78 5.18 9.49 18.52
C SER A 78 6.30 8.49 18.30
N ILE A 79 6.57 7.61 19.27
CA ILE A 79 7.61 6.58 19.14
C ILE A 79 7.24 5.59 18.03
N ILE A 80 6.01 5.08 18.05
CA ILE A 80 5.54 4.13 17.01
C ILE A 80 5.55 4.77 15.63
N PHE A 81 5.09 6.02 15.53
CA PHE A 81 5.12 6.77 14.27
C PHE A 81 6.54 6.91 13.72
N LEU A 82 7.48 7.40 14.54
CA LEU A 82 8.85 7.62 14.10
C LEU A 82 9.55 6.32 13.71
N GLN A 83 9.34 5.24 14.46
CA GLN A 83 9.95 3.94 14.16
C GLN A 83 9.43 3.37 12.83
N LEU A 84 8.11 3.30 12.66
CA LEU A 84 7.51 2.72 11.45
C LEU A 84 7.69 3.63 10.23
N PHE A 85 7.50 4.93 10.39
CA PHE A 85 7.74 5.89 9.31
C PHE A 85 9.20 5.90 8.87
N GLY A 86 10.13 5.92 9.82
CA GLY A 86 11.56 5.82 9.54
C GLY A 86 11.92 4.52 8.82
N PHE A 87 11.38 3.38 9.28
CA PHE A 87 11.55 2.10 8.59
C PHE A 87 11.04 2.13 7.14
N LEU A 88 9.84 2.68 6.91
CA LEU A 88 9.26 2.78 5.57
C LEU A 88 10.03 3.73 4.65
N ILE A 89 10.56 4.83 5.18
CA ILE A 89 11.43 5.74 4.42
C ILE A 89 12.72 5.02 4.03
N ILE A 90 13.39 4.34 4.97
CA ILE A 90 14.62 3.58 4.69
C ILE A 90 14.34 2.49 3.64
N LEU A 91 13.24 1.76 3.80
CA LEU A 91 12.85 0.73 2.83
C LEU A 91 12.61 1.33 1.44
N SER A 92 11.92 2.46 1.35
CA SER A 92 11.66 3.14 0.06
C SER A 92 12.95 3.62 -0.59
N LEU A 93 13.89 4.16 0.19
CA LEU A 93 15.19 4.57 -0.30
C LEU A 93 16.05 3.39 -0.77
N LEU A 94 16.02 2.27 -0.05
CA LEU A 94 16.69 1.03 -0.47
C LEU A 94 16.13 0.52 -1.80
N VAL A 95 14.81 0.46 -1.93
CA VAL A 95 14.18 0.02 -3.19
C VAL A 95 14.49 0.98 -4.33
N MET A 96 14.50 2.29 -4.07
CA MET A 96 14.89 3.29 -5.08
C MET A 96 16.32 3.07 -5.56
N THR A 97 17.27 2.88 -4.62
CA THR A 97 18.69 2.70 -4.95
C THR A 97 18.94 1.38 -5.68
N PHE A 98 18.25 0.31 -5.29
CA PHE A 98 18.40 -1.04 -5.84
C PHE A 98 17.21 -1.47 -6.69
N SER A 99 16.52 -0.52 -7.34
CA SER A 99 15.27 -0.77 -8.06
C SER A 99 15.39 -1.85 -9.15
N HIS A 100 16.50 -1.90 -9.88
CA HIS A 100 16.75 -2.93 -10.87
C HIS A 100 16.91 -4.33 -10.25
N LEU A 101 17.59 -4.44 -9.13
CA LEU A 101 17.77 -5.70 -8.41
C LEU A 101 16.44 -6.18 -7.81
N VAL A 102 15.65 -5.28 -7.27
CA VAL A 102 14.30 -5.56 -6.75
C VAL A 102 13.38 -5.99 -7.89
N ALA A 103 13.41 -5.30 -9.04
CA ALA A 103 12.65 -5.68 -10.22
C ALA A 103 13.03 -7.09 -10.69
N LYS A 104 14.30 -7.41 -10.76
CA LYS A 104 14.80 -8.75 -11.14
C LYS A 104 14.36 -9.85 -10.17
N ALA A 105 14.32 -9.56 -8.88
CA ALA A 105 13.88 -10.51 -7.85
C ALA A 105 12.37 -10.80 -7.89
N ILE A 106 11.55 -9.82 -8.30
CA ILE A 106 10.09 -9.92 -8.25
C ILE A 106 9.52 -10.32 -9.62
N ALA A 107 10.07 -9.76 -10.69
CA ALA A 107 9.64 -9.99 -12.07
C ALA A 107 10.44 -11.14 -12.70
N ILE A 108 10.41 -12.31 -12.06
CA ILE A 108 11.10 -13.52 -12.56
C ILE A 108 10.51 -13.87 -13.93
N GLY A 109 11.36 -13.87 -14.96
CA GLY A 109 10.96 -14.16 -16.34
C GLY A 109 10.89 -12.95 -17.27
N PHE A 110 11.10 -11.73 -16.76
CA PHE A 110 11.27 -10.57 -17.60
C PHE A 110 12.68 -10.53 -18.20
N ASP A 111 12.77 -10.13 -19.47
CA ASP A 111 14.05 -9.86 -20.12
C ASP A 111 14.68 -8.55 -19.59
N GLU A 112 15.97 -8.35 -19.81
CA GLU A 112 16.72 -7.19 -19.26
C GLU A 112 16.10 -5.85 -19.73
N LYS A 113 15.62 -5.75 -20.97
CA LYS A 113 14.97 -4.54 -21.48
C LYS A 113 13.67 -4.21 -20.72
N THR A 114 12.90 -5.23 -20.41
CA THR A 114 11.66 -5.08 -19.63
C THR A 114 11.95 -4.72 -18.17
N LEU A 115 13.03 -5.26 -17.58
CA LEU A 115 13.48 -4.90 -16.25
C LEU A 115 13.92 -3.45 -16.15
N ASP A 116 14.61 -2.92 -17.16
CA ASP A 116 15.02 -1.50 -17.24
C ASP A 116 13.80 -0.57 -17.28
N LEU A 117 12.73 -0.98 -17.94
CA LEU A 117 11.46 -0.24 -17.97
C LEU A 117 10.70 -0.37 -16.65
N ALA A 118 10.80 -1.51 -15.97
CA ALA A 118 10.11 -1.79 -14.72
C ALA A 118 10.77 -1.09 -13.52
N ALA A 119 12.10 -1.02 -13.47
CA ALA A 119 12.86 -0.49 -12.33
C ALA A 119 12.41 0.90 -11.86
N PRO A 120 12.22 1.92 -12.73
CA PRO A 120 11.74 3.23 -12.29
C PRO A 120 10.31 3.18 -11.73
N LEU A 121 9.46 2.29 -12.24
CA LEU A 121 8.09 2.13 -11.72
C LEU A 121 8.09 1.50 -10.32
N PHE A 122 8.98 0.56 -10.04
CA PHE A 122 9.19 0.06 -8.67
C PHE A 122 9.61 1.19 -7.73
N ALA A 123 10.59 2.01 -8.13
CA ALA A 123 11.06 3.13 -7.33
C ALA A 123 9.94 4.12 -7.01
N ILE A 124 9.18 4.55 -8.00
CA ILE A 124 8.07 5.50 -7.83
C ILE A 124 6.97 4.92 -6.95
N ASN A 125 6.57 3.68 -7.18
CA ASN A 125 5.49 3.04 -6.43
C ASN A 125 5.81 2.85 -4.95
N PHE A 126 7.09 2.69 -4.58
CA PHE A 126 7.47 2.56 -3.17
C PHE A 126 7.32 3.86 -2.38
N TYR A 127 7.34 5.04 -3.00
CA TYR A 127 7.01 6.30 -2.31
C TYR A 127 5.57 6.36 -1.79
N TYR A 128 4.68 5.56 -2.36
CA TYR A 128 3.32 5.43 -1.89
C TYR A 128 3.23 4.88 -0.45
N LEU A 129 4.18 4.03 -0.03
CA LEU A 129 4.14 3.36 1.28
C LEU A 129 4.19 4.33 2.47
N PRO A 130 5.18 5.25 2.57
CA PRO A 130 5.19 6.25 3.63
C PRO A 130 3.93 7.10 3.65
N MET A 131 3.40 7.46 2.46
CA MET A 131 2.20 8.30 2.34
C MET A 131 0.97 7.58 2.89
N ILE A 132 0.72 6.35 2.48
CA ILE A 132 -0.44 5.58 2.96
C ILE A 132 -0.33 5.28 4.46
N PHE A 133 0.88 5.04 4.97
CA PHE A 133 1.11 4.86 6.39
C PHE A 133 0.72 6.11 7.20
N VAL A 134 1.12 7.31 6.76
CA VAL A 134 0.74 8.58 7.43
C VAL A 134 -0.77 8.72 7.50
N VAL A 135 -1.48 8.51 6.38
CA VAL A 135 -2.94 8.60 6.33
C VAL A 135 -3.59 7.59 7.29
N THR A 136 -3.12 6.34 7.29
CA THR A 136 -3.67 5.28 8.16
C THR A 136 -3.37 5.57 9.63
N PHE A 137 -2.17 6.04 9.94
CA PHE A 137 -1.78 6.40 11.30
C PHE A 137 -2.61 7.55 11.85
N MET A 138 -2.82 8.61 11.06
CA MET A 138 -3.70 9.72 11.42
C MET A 138 -5.15 9.27 11.64
N GLY A 139 -5.66 8.40 10.77
CA GLY A 139 -6.99 7.80 10.93
C GLY A 139 -7.13 6.93 12.18
N ALA A 140 -6.05 6.29 12.63
CA ALA A 140 -6.05 5.48 13.84
C ALA A 140 -5.98 6.30 15.16
N LEU A 141 -5.59 7.58 15.06
CA LEU A 141 -5.56 8.51 16.21
C LEU A 141 -6.90 9.24 16.42
N LEU A 142 -7.73 9.36 15.37
CA LEU A 142 -9.07 9.99 15.41
C LEU A 142 -10.13 9.06 15.97
#